data_79540347a4693fdc1a61318e74537d73
#
_entry.id   79540347a4693fdc1a61318e74537d73
#
_cell.length_a   1.000
_cell.length_b   1.000
_cell.length_c   1.000
_cell.angle_alpha   90.00
_cell.angle_beta   90.00
_cell.angle_gamma   90.00
#
_symmetry.space_group_name_H-M   'P 1'
#
loop_
_entity.id
_entity.type
_entity.pdbx_description
1 polymer ?
#
loop_
_entity_poly.entity_id
_entity_poly.type
_entity_poly.pdbx_seq_one_letter_code
_entity_poly.pdbx_strand_id
1 'polypeptide(L)'
;MLTPDRTIRTTCPYCGVGCQLHLNVKDEFIYAIEAPFDAAPNYGMLCVKGRFGTDYVKHPGRVKTPLIRANRHEGRSAKAIWREATWDEALDFVADELVHLTQTHGGDTIATYASAKATNEDTYVFQKLIRALLHTNNIDHCARLCHAGSVTGLQLALGSSAMSNSIAEMEHLDTFIVTGSNTTETHPVISNFLKRAVRQNGAKLIVVDPRQIGMTDFATIWLRQNPGTDVAVFQAMAHVIVKEGLFNDEFIRQRTEGFQDYIESLESATPEWAETVTGVPAESIREAARLYAKAKRAAIYWGMGISQSTHGTDNTLTLTNLALMCGHVGKAGTGLN
;
A
#
# COMPACT_ATOMS: atom_id res chain seq x y z
N MET A 1 35.34 11.13 13.05
CA MET A 1 33.93 10.73 13.14
C MET A 1 33.55 10.57 14.59
N LEU A 2 32.36 10.95 14.99
CA LEU A 2 31.87 10.68 16.36
C LEU A 2 31.67 9.17 16.50
N THR A 3 32.20 8.59 17.60
CA THR A 3 31.93 7.19 17.94
C THR A 3 30.59 7.12 18.71
N PRO A 4 29.64 6.30 18.30
CA PRO A 4 28.39 6.17 19.04
C PRO A 4 28.60 5.46 20.39
N ASP A 5 27.82 5.83 21.40
CA ASP A 5 27.75 5.09 22.65
C ASP A 5 27.00 3.77 22.46
N ARG A 6 25.99 3.80 21.57
CA ARG A 6 25.23 2.62 21.16
C ARG A 6 24.66 2.80 19.75
N THR A 7 24.56 1.69 19.02
CA THR A 7 23.85 1.60 17.74
C THR A 7 22.63 0.71 17.93
N ILE A 8 21.45 1.22 17.62
CA ILE A 8 20.18 0.52 17.77
C ILE A 8 19.62 0.19 16.41
N ARG A 9 19.40 -1.08 16.13
CA ARG A 9 18.68 -1.52 14.94
C ARG A 9 17.19 -1.40 15.14
N THR A 10 16.50 -0.80 14.19
CA THR A 10 15.04 -0.61 14.21
C THR A 10 14.47 -0.51 12.80
N THR A 11 13.15 -0.41 12.70
CA THR A 11 12.42 -0.24 11.43
C THR A 11 11.98 1.20 11.27
N CYS A 12 12.07 1.73 10.06
CA CYS A 12 11.60 3.07 9.71
C CYS A 12 10.07 3.18 9.91
N PRO A 13 9.57 4.22 10.63
CA PRO A 13 8.14 4.34 10.94
C PRO A 13 7.31 5.02 9.83
N TYR A 14 7.91 5.42 8.69
CA TYR A 14 7.24 6.31 7.75
C TYR A 14 6.32 5.60 6.74
N CYS A 15 6.81 4.61 6.02
CA CYS A 15 6.00 3.95 5.00
C CYS A 15 6.13 2.43 5.03
N GLY A 16 5.24 1.75 4.31
CA GLY A 16 5.13 0.30 4.29
C GLY A 16 6.32 -0.46 3.68
N VAL A 17 7.34 0.23 3.17
CA VAL A 17 8.59 -0.42 2.73
C VAL A 17 9.26 -1.17 3.88
N GLY A 18 9.18 -0.63 5.12
CA GLY A 18 9.76 -1.29 6.30
C GLY A 18 11.29 -1.26 6.34
N CYS A 19 11.90 -0.18 5.82
CA CYS A 19 13.36 -0.05 5.79
C CYS A 19 13.99 -0.25 7.16
N GLN A 20 15.06 -1.03 7.21
CA GLN A 20 15.87 -1.21 8.42
C GLN A 20 16.81 -0.03 8.61
N LEU A 21 16.92 0.42 9.86
CA LEU A 21 17.73 1.55 10.28
C LEU A 21 18.73 1.13 11.37
N HIS A 22 19.91 1.72 11.33
CA HIS A 22 20.82 1.80 12.48
C HIS A 22 20.77 3.22 13.02
N LEU A 23 20.27 3.40 14.24
CA LEU A 23 20.29 4.66 14.95
C LEU A 23 21.55 4.76 15.76
N ASN A 24 22.48 5.63 15.37
CA ASN A 24 23.70 5.91 16.11
C ASN A 24 23.42 6.97 17.17
N VAL A 25 23.50 6.58 18.43
CA VAL A 25 23.18 7.41 19.60
C VAL A 25 24.44 7.80 20.33
N LYS A 26 24.54 9.07 20.71
CA LYS A 26 25.55 9.62 21.61
C LYS A 26 24.90 10.62 22.55
N ASP A 27 25.23 10.56 23.83
CA ASP A 27 24.67 11.45 24.86
C ASP A 27 23.12 11.52 24.79
N GLU A 28 22.46 10.37 24.62
CA GLU A 28 21.02 10.25 24.41
C GLU A 28 20.45 10.94 23.15
N PHE A 29 21.29 11.42 22.22
CA PHE A 29 20.88 11.98 20.94
C PHE A 29 21.14 11.03 19.79
N ILE A 30 20.16 10.89 18.88
CA ILE A 30 20.36 10.26 17.57
C ILE A 30 21.08 11.28 16.70
N TYR A 31 22.38 11.07 16.48
CA TYR A 31 23.19 11.99 15.70
C TYR A 31 23.40 11.54 14.25
N ALA A 32 23.19 10.26 13.96
CA ALA A 32 23.27 9.71 12.61
C ALA A 32 22.34 8.52 12.43
N ILE A 33 21.84 8.37 11.22
CA ILE A 33 21.01 7.21 10.81
C ILE A 33 21.69 6.58 9.59
N GLU A 34 21.91 5.29 9.67
CA GLU A 34 22.49 4.48 8.62
C GLU A 34 21.54 3.35 8.21
N ALA A 35 21.72 2.84 7.00
CA ALA A 35 21.01 1.67 6.53
C ALA A 35 21.96 0.49 6.48
N PRO A 36 21.63 -0.66 7.12
CA PRO A 36 22.43 -1.86 6.99
C PRO A 36 22.37 -2.39 5.56
N PHE A 37 23.54 -2.71 4.98
CA PHE A 37 23.63 -3.23 3.61
C PHE A 37 23.16 -4.68 3.47
N ASP A 38 23.20 -5.43 4.56
CA ASP A 38 22.84 -6.84 4.67
C ASP A 38 21.36 -7.07 5.03
N ALA A 39 20.58 -6.01 5.17
CA ALA A 39 19.21 -6.10 5.66
C ALA A 39 18.16 -5.81 4.59
N ALA A 40 17.26 -6.76 4.40
CA ALA A 40 16.02 -6.53 3.66
C ALA A 40 15.12 -5.54 4.43
N PRO A 41 14.26 -4.79 3.74
CA PRO A 41 14.08 -4.76 2.29
C PRO A 41 14.91 -3.69 1.58
N ASN A 42 15.70 -2.91 2.28
CA ASN A 42 16.31 -1.69 1.74
C ASN A 42 17.79 -1.80 1.38
N TYR A 43 18.52 -2.82 1.80
CA TYR A 43 19.90 -3.11 1.38
C TYR A 43 20.78 -1.87 1.24
N GLY A 44 20.94 -1.11 2.32
CA GLY A 44 21.74 0.12 2.38
C GLY A 44 21.04 1.38 1.87
N MET A 45 19.84 1.29 1.30
CA MET A 45 19.10 2.46 0.80
C MET A 45 18.19 3.06 1.87
N LEU A 46 18.11 4.39 1.88
CA LEU A 46 17.13 5.17 2.64
C LEU A 46 16.67 6.36 1.80
N CYS A 47 15.41 6.72 1.95
CA CYS A 47 14.90 8.00 1.47
C CYS A 47 15.20 9.12 2.48
N VAL A 48 14.92 10.35 2.08
CA VAL A 48 15.12 11.54 2.91
C VAL A 48 14.39 11.44 4.27
N LYS A 49 13.18 10.86 4.30
CA LYS A 49 12.41 10.70 5.54
C LYS A 49 13.09 9.75 6.53
N GLY A 50 13.51 8.57 6.06
CA GLY A 50 14.20 7.60 6.88
C GLY A 50 15.57 8.08 7.37
N ARG A 51 16.27 8.89 6.54
CA ARG A 51 17.61 9.39 6.88
C ARG A 51 17.58 10.57 7.84
N PHE A 52 16.64 11.49 7.69
CA PHE A 52 16.67 12.79 8.39
C PHE A 52 15.42 13.08 9.21
N GLY A 53 14.39 12.24 9.14
CA GLY A 53 13.09 12.52 9.74
C GLY A 53 12.95 12.12 11.21
N THR A 54 13.97 12.28 12.05
CA THR A 54 13.96 11.88 13.48
C THR A 54 13.80 13.04 14.46
N ASP A 55 13.75 14.28 13.99
CA ASP A 55 13.68 15.46 14.85
C ASP A 55 12.47 15.45 15.80
N TYR A 56 11.36 14.81 15.39
CA TYR A 56 10.17 14.69 16.21
C TYR A 56 10.41 13.96 17.54
N VAL A 57 11.44 13.10 17.63
CA VAL A 57 11.75 12.32 18.85
C VAL A 57 12.11 13.23 20.00
N LYS A 58 12.89 14.30 19.73
CA LYS A 58 13.36 15.25 20.74
C LYS A 58 12.93 16.71 20.49
N HIS A 59 11.90 16.90 19.67
CA HIS A 59 11.39 18.25 19.38
C HIS A 59 10.95 18.94 20.67
N PRO A 60 11.29 20.24 20.90
CA PRO A 60 10.90 20.95 22.13
C PRO A 60 9.39 21.02 22.37
N GLY A 61 8.59 21.05 21.29
CA GLY A 61 7.12 21.05 21.37
C GLY A 61 6.49 19.66 21.53
N ARG A 62 7.31 18.59 21.71
CA ARG A 62 6.76 17.25 21.94
C ARG A 62 6.04 17.18 23.28
N VAL A 63 4.79 16.71 23.28
CA VAL A 63 4.03 16.43 24.50
C VAL A 63 4.68 15.27 25.24
N LYS A 64 5.04 15.45 26.50
CA LYS A 64 5.77 14.47 27.33
C LYS A 64 4.93 13.89 28.46
N THR A 65 3.84 14.58 28.82
CA THR A 65 2.90 14.16 29.86
C THR A 65 1.49 14.11 29.30
N PRO A 66 0.59 13.27 29.83
CA PRO A 66 -0.81 13.33 29.49
C PRO A 66 -1.43 14.70 29.72
N LEU A 67 -2.37 15.08 28.86
CA LEU A 67 -3.11 16.34 28.98
C LEU A 67 -4.60 16.02 29.14
N ILE A 68 -5.21 16.52 30.24
CA ILE A 68 -6.65 16.39 30.47
C ILE A 68 -7.31 17.75 30.23
N ARG A 69 -8.43 17.77 29.50
CA ARG A 69 -9.20 18.99 29.27
C ARG A 69 -9.91 19.39 30.58
N ALA A 70 -9.50 20.51 31.20
CA ALA A 70 -10.03 20.98 32.45
C ALA A 70 -11.48 21.49 32.35
N ASN A 71 -11.83 22.13 31.21
CA ASN A 71 -13.16 22.72 31.01
C ASN A 71 -14.07 21.84 30.12
N ARG A 72 -14.04 20.52 30.28
CA ARG A 72 -14.86 19.59 29.49
C ARG A 72 -16.37 19.78 29.61
N HIS A 73 -16.83 20.28 30.78
CA HIS A 73 -18.22 20.57 31.09
C HIS A 73 -18.81 21.75 30.27
N GLU A 74 -17.96 22.58 29.67
CA GLU A 74 -18.39 23.70 28.83
C GLU A 74 -18.76 23.28 27.39
N GLY A 75 -18.68 21.97 27.09
CA GLY A 75 -19.01 21.41 25.79
C GLY A 75 -17.89 21.54 24.75
N ARG A 76 -18.13 20.99 23.54
CA ARG A 76 -17.12 20.90 22.47
C ARG A 76 -16.79 22.23 21.81
N SER A 77 -17.73 23.19 21.82
CA SER A 77 -17.58 24.50 21.19
C SER A 77 -16.69 25.47 22.00
N ALA A 78 -16.53 25.25 23.31
CA ALA A 78 -15.65 26.06 24.13
C ALA A 78 -14.17 25.78 23.81
N LYS A 79 -13.33 26.85 23.84
CA LYS A 79 -11.89 26.72 23.69
C LYS A 79 -11.33 25.78 24.76
N ALA A 80 -10.65 24.73 24.37
CA ALA A 80 -10.10 23.74 25.28
C ALA A 80 -9.01 24.36 26.17
N ILE A 81 -9.14 24.16 27.48
CA ILE A 81 -8.12 24.47 28.50
C ILE A 81 -7.51 23.15 28.93
N TRP A 82 -6.22 22.96 28.63
CA TRP A 82 -5.50 21.74 28.93
C TRP A 82 -4.70 21.90 30.23
N ARG A 83 -4.69 20.85 31.05
CA ARG A 83 -3.79 20.71 32.18
C ARG A 83 -2.96 19.44 32.06
N GLU A 84 -1.76 19.48 32.57
CA GLU A 84 -0.93 18.28 32.71
C GLU A 84 -1.52 17.32 33.75
N ALA A 85 -1.33 16.04 33.55
CA ALA A 85 -1.74 14.97 34.44
C ALA A 85 -0.63 13.90 34.53
N THR A 86 -0.66 13.10 35.58
CA THR A 86 0.15 11.87 35.63
C THR A 86 -0.45 10.81 34.70
N TRP A 87 0.33 9.79 34.38
CA TRP A 87 -0.16 8.65 33.60
C TRP A 87 -1.26 7.89 34.34
N ASP A 88 -1.11 7.68 35.65
CA ASP A 88 -2.12 6.99 36.45
C ASP A 88 -3.44 7.76 36.46
N GLU A 89 -3.40 9.07 36.71
CA GLU A 89 -4.59 9.92 36.65
C GLU A 89 -5.28 9.88 35.30
N ALA A 90 -4.52 9.93 34.22
CA ALA A 90 -5.07 9.93 32.87
C ALA A 90 -5.67 8.56 32.48
N LEU A 91 -5.02 7.47 32.88
CA LEU A 91 -5.50 6.11 32.61
C LEU A 91 -6.75 5.78 33.43
N ASP A 92 -6.77 6.13 34.72
CA ASP A 92 -7.96 5.96 35.57
C ASP A 92 -9.13 6.76 35.03
N PHE A 93 -8.90 8.02 34.63
CA PHE A 93 -9.93 8.84 34.03
C PHE A 93 -10.52 8.23 32.77
N VAL A 94 -9.68 7.71 31.85
CA VAL A 94 -10.14 7.07 30.60
C VAL A 94 -10.88 5.76 30.91
N ALA A 95 -10.37 4.98 31.85
CA ALA A 95 -10.98 3.71 32.24
C ALA A 95 -12.37 3.92 32.84
N ASP A 96 -12.49 4.84 33.79
CA ASP A 96 -13.77 5.17 34.45
C ASP A 96 -14.83 5.65 33.45
N GLU A 97 -14.46 6.52 32.52
CA GLU A 97 -15.39 7.03 31.50
C GLU A 97 -15.80 5.91 30.53
N LEU A 98 -14.89 5.04 30.11
CA LEU A 98 -15.21 3.91 29.24
C LEU A 98 -16.13 2.90 29.93
N VAL A 99 -15.86 2.57 31.19
CA VAL A 99 -16.71 1.70 32.02
C VAL A 99 -18.10 2.32 32.19
N HIS A 100 -18.16 3.61 32.57
CA HIS A 100 -19.42 4.32 32.73
C HIS A 100 -20.27 4.31 31.45
N LEU A 101 -19.67 4.65 30.30
CA LEU A 101 -20.36 4.66 29.01
C LEU A 101 -20.86 3.27 28.63
N THR A 102 -20.02 2.24 28.81
CA THR A 102 -20.38 0.85 28.49
C THR A 102 -21.52 0.34 29.38
N GLN A 103 -21.49 0.63 30.68
CA GLN A 103 -22.53 0.23 31.62
C GLN A 103 -23.85 0.98 31.41
N THR A 104 -23.79 2.25 31.04
CA THR A 104 -24.97 3.10 30.90
C THR A 104 -25.66 2.94 29.54
N HIS A 105 -24.87 2.81 28.47
CA HIS A 105 -25.36 2.87 27.10
C HIS A 105 -25.03 1.63 26.24
N GLY A 106 -24.25 0.69 26.78
CA GLY A 106 -23.75 -0.46 26.03
C GLY A 106 -22.48 -0.14 25.25
N GLY A 107 -21.71 -1.19 24.95
CA GLY A 107 -20.42 -1.06 24.23
C GLY A 107 -20.55 -0.50 22.83
N ASP A 108 -21.64 -0.74 22.15
CA ASP A 108 -21.86 -0.30 20.77
C ASP A 108 -21.99 1.22 20.59
N THR A 109 -22.10 1.97 21.69
CA THR A 109 -22.00 3.45 21.65
C THR A 109 -20.57 3.96 21.50
N ILE A 110 -19.58 3.07 21.65
CA ILE A 110 -18.17 3.38 21.54
C ILE A 110 -17.66 2.93 20.17
N ALA A 111 -17.06 3.82 19.42
CA ALA A 111 -16.35 3.52 18.19
C ALA A 111 -14.88 3.92 18.31
N THR A 112 -14.00 3.08 17.78
CA THR A 112 -12.55 3.27 17.91
C THR A 112 -11.83 3.13 16.57
N TYR A 113 -10.71 3.82 16.45
CA TYR A 113 -9.86 3.80 15.26
C TYR A 113 -8.42 3.49 15.63
N ALA A 114 -7.88 2.41 15.05
CA ALA A 114 -6.48 2.08 15.12
C ALA A 114 -5.70 2.71 13.95
N SER A 115 -4.40 2.56 13.94
CA SER A 115 -3.53 3.10 12.88
C SER A 115 -2.63 2.03 12.30
N ALA A 116 -2.41 2.09 10.97
CA ALA A 116 -1.39 1.29 10.30
C ALA A 116 0.05 1.71 10.66
N LYS A 117 0.22 2.81 11.40
CA LYS A 117 1.53 3.28 11.90
C LYS A 117 1.81 2.88 13.35
N ALA A 118 0.93 2.11 13.96
CA ALA A 118 1.15 1.43 15.23
C ALA A 118 1.82 0.07 14.99
N THR A 119 2.44 -0.49 16.02
CA THR A 119 3.00 -1.85 15.91
C THR A 119 1.89 -2.91 15.86
N ASN A 120 2.21 -4.12 15.45
CA ASN A 120 1.25 -5.22 15.49
C ASN A 120 0.79 -5.52 16.92
N GLU A 121 1.69 -5.40 17.89
CA GLU A 121 1.42 -5.56 19.31
C GLU A 121 0.42 -4.52 19.81
N ASP A 122 0.62 -3.25 19.48
CA ASP A 122 -0.31 -2.16 19.84
C ASP A 122 -1.71 -2.43 19.30
N THR A 123 -1.81 -2.75 18.00
CA THR A 123 -3.10 -2.99 17.35
C THR A 123 -3.79 -4.24 17.88
N TYR A 124 -3.05 -5.29 18.20
CA TYR A 124 -3.57 -6.50 18.82
C TYR A 124 -4.15 -6.23 20.20
N VAL A 125 -3.37 -5.57 21.07
CA VAL A 125 -3.81 -5.26 22.45
C VAL A 125 -5.01 -4.31 22.43
N PHE A 126 -4.98 -3.31 21.55
CA PHE A 126 -6.09 -2.37 21.39
C PHE A 126 -7.37 -3.08 20.92
N GLN A 127 -7.29 -3.94 19.90
CA GLN A 127 -8.44 -4.73 19.45
C GLN A 127 -8.96 -5.65 20.55
N LYS A 128 -8.08 -6.26 21.34
CA LYS A 128 -8.45 -7.11 22.48
C LYS A 128 -9.19 -6.31 23.55
N LEU A 129 -8.71 -5.10 23.89
CA LEU A 129 -9.39 -4.20 24.82
C LEU A 129 -10.84 -3.91 24.36
N ILE A 130 -11.00 -3.50 23.11
CA ILE A 130 -12.31 -3.10 22.57
C ILE A 130 -13.29 -4.28 22.55
N ARG A 131 -12.86 -5.45 22.06
CA ARG A 131 -13.76 -6.61 21.93
C ARG A 131 -14.03 -7.33 23.25
N ALA A 132 -12.99 -7.52 24.07
CA ALA A 132 -13.13 -8.32 25.28
C ALA A 132 -13.67 -7.52 26.47
N LEU A 133 -13.35 -6.24 26.61
CA LEU A 133 -13.73 -5.43 27.77
C LEU A 133 -14.88 -4.46 27.48
N LEU A 134 -14.94 -3.88 26.28
CA LEU A 134 -16.04 -2.98 25.91
C LEU A 134 -17.17 -3.70 25.17
N HIS A 135 -17.01 -4.99 24.84
CA HIS A 135 -18.00 -5.84 24.21
C HIS A 135 -18.59 -5.27 22.91
N THR A 136 -17.75 -4.67 22.08
CA THR A 136 -18.15 -4.14 20.77
C THR A 136 -17.16 -4.52 19.66
N ASN A 137 -17.66 -4.58 18.41
CA ASN A 137 -16.87 -4.73 17.20
C ASN A 137 -16.68 -3.40 16.45
N ASN A 138 -17.05 -2.27 17.04
CA ASN A 138 -16.92 -0.94 16.45
C ASN A 138 -15.45 -0.46 16.49
N ILE A 139 -14.57 -1.25 15.91
CA ILE A 139 -13.15 -0.94 15.74
C ILE A 139 -12.77 -1.10 14.27
N ASP A 140 -12.14 -0.10 13.73
CA ASP A 140 -11.58 -0.15 12.38
C ASP A 140 -10.24 0.59 12.32
N HIS A 141 -9.62 0.62 11.15
CA HIS A 141 -8.32 1.23 11.02
C HIS A 141 -8.08 1.77 9.60
N CYS A 142 -6.97 2.41 9.40
CA CYS A 142 -6.63 3.11 8.16
C CYS A 142 -6.78 2.24 6.90
N ALA A 143 -6.55 0.91 6.99
CA ALA A 143 -6.70 -0.01 5.86
C ALA A 143 -8.12 -0.05 5.26
N ARG A 144 -9.15 0.33 6.04
CA ARG A 144 -10.52 0.39 5.55
C ARG A 144 -10.66 1.28 4.32
N LEU A 145 -10.06 2.45 4.34
CA LEU A 145 -10.09 3.40 3.22
C LEU A 145 -8.86 3.26 2.31
N CYS A 146 -7.74 2.82 2.85
CA CYS A 146 -6.48 2.75 2.13
C CYS A 146 -6.46 1.63 1.09
N HIS A 147 -6.66 0.38 1.53
CA HIS A 147 -6.50 -0.82 0.70
C HIS A 147 -7.57 -1.89 0.91
N ALA A 148 -8.74 -1.57 1.47
CA ALA A 148 -9.80 -2.57 1.62
C ALA A 148 -10.22 -3.21 0.30
N GLY A 149 -10.29 -2.42 -0.78
CA GLY A 149 -10.55 -2.93 -2.13
C GLY A 149 -9.47 -3.91 -2.61
N SER A 150 -8.18 -3.60 -2.36
CA SER A 150 -7.07 -4.50 -2.70
C SER A 150 -7.11 -5.79 -1.90
N VAL A 151 -7.31 -5.68 -0.58
CA VAL A 151 -7.42 -6.83 0.32
C VAL A 151 -8.55 -7.76 -0.12
N THR A 152 -9.75 -7.19 -0.35
CA THR A 152 -10.93 -7.96 -0.77
C THR A 152 -10.72 -8.62 -2.13
N GLY A 153 -10.24 -7.87 -3.13
CA GLY A 153 -10.02 -8.41 -4.48
C GLY A 153 -8.98 -9.52 -4.51
N LEU A 154 -7.83 -9.33 -3.84
CA LEU A 154 -6.81 -10.38 -3.74
C LEU A 154 -7.30 -11.60 -2.95
N GLN A 155 -8.03 -11.40 -1.86
CA GLN A 155 -8.59 -12.50 -1.06
C GLN A 155 -9.59 -13.33 -1.86
N LEU A 156 -10.45 -12.68 -2.64
CA LEU A 156 -11.42 -13.36 -3.50
C LEU A 156 -10.76 -14.17 -4.61
N ALA A 157 -9.72 -13.60 -5.24
CA ALA A 157 -9.09 -14.23 -6.40
C ALA A 157 -7.95 -15.20 -6.05
N LEU A 158 -7.19 -14.96 -4.97
CA LEU A 158 -5.99 -15.74 -4.63
C LEU A 158 -6.08 -16.43 -3.26
N GLY A 159 -7.10 -16.13 -2.46
CA GLY A 159 -7.16 -16.59 -1.06
C GLY A 159 -6.16 -15.92 -0.12
N SER A 160 -5.42 -14.92 -0.59
CA SER A 160 -4.42 -14.18 0.20
C SER A 160 -4.42 -12.72 -0.22
N SER A 161 -4.34 -11.82 0.74
CA SER A 161 -4.39 -10.37 0.52
C SER A 161 -3.05 -9.66 0.62
N ALA A 162 -1.96 -10.40 0.76
CA ALA A 162 -0.61 -9.85 0.79
C ALA A 162 -0.01 -9.71 -0.62
N MET A 163 0.98 -8.82 -0.78
CA MET A 163 1.77 -8.79 -2.00
C MET A 163 2.45 -10.15 -2.22
N SER A 164 2.49 -10.60 -3.47
CA SER A 164 2.88 -11.98 -3.80
C SER A 164 4.38 -12.22 -3.86
N ASN A 165 5.19 -11.16 -3.96
CA ASN A 165 6.64 -11.24 -4.17
C ASN A 165 7.40 -10.25 -3.27
N SER A 166 8.67 -10.51 -3.07
CA SER A 166 9.53 -9.65 -2.27
C SER A 166 10.00 -8.40 -3.02
N ILE A 167 10.38 -7.34 -2.27
CA ILE A 167 10.93 -6.11 -2.85
C ILE A 167 12.24 -6.38 -3.62
N ALA A 168 13.06 -7.30 -3.13
CA ALA A 168 14.34 -7.63 -3.78
C ALA A 168 14.17 -8.20 -5.20
N GLU A 169 13.05 -8.86 -5.48
CA GLU A 169 12.78 -9.44 -6.80
C GLU A 169 12.47 -8.40 -7.88
N MET A 170 12.16 -7.17 -7.48
CA MET A 170 11.78 -6.08 -8.40
C MET A 170 12.88 -5.72 -9.41
N GLU A 171 14.13 -5.98 -9.10
CA GLU A 171 15.25 -5.74 -10.04
C GLU A 171 15.33 -6.79 -11.17
N HIS A 172 14.66 -7.93 -11.01
CA HIS A 172 14.74 -9.05 -11.95
C HIS A 172 13.55 -9.16 -12.91
N LEU A 173 12.76 -8.10 -13.02
CA LEU A 173 11.61 -8.01 -13.91
C LEU A 173 12.04 -7.80 -15.36
N ASP A 174 11.26 -8.36 -16.29
CA ASP A 174 11.39 -8.06 -17.72
C ASP A 174 10.41 -6.95 -18.13
N THR A 175 9.21 -6.97 -17.55
CA THR A 175 8.17 -5.94 -17.75
C THR A 175 7.39 -5.72 -16.45
N PHE A 176 6.92 -4.52 -16.21
CA PHE A 176 6.04 -4.27 -15.08
C PHE A 176 5.09 -3.11 -15.34
N ILE A 177 3.95 -3.16 -14.67
CA ILE A 177 2.94 -2.10 -14.66
C ILE A 177 3.03 -1.37 -13.33
N VAL A 178 3.05 -0.04 -13.36
CA VAL A 178 2.80 0.82 -12.20
C VAL A 178 1.50 1.58 -12.44
N THR A 179 0.51 1.40 -11.57
CA THR A 179 -0.81 2.00 -11.73
C THR A 179 -1.35 2.59 -10.44
N GLY A 180 -1.95 3.78 -10.52
CA GLY A 180 -2.52 4.45 -9.36
C GLY A 180 -1.56 4.63 -8.18
N SER A 181 -0.25 4.77 -8.46
CA SER A 181 0.81 4.85 -7.46
C SER A 181 1.90 5.83 -7.84
N ASN A 182 2.02 6.92 -7.10
CA ASN A 182 3.18 7.82 -7.21
C ASN A 182 4.36 7.25 -6.40
N THR A 183 4.87 6.11 -6.82
CA THR A 183 5.87 5.31 -6.11
C THR A 183 7.15 6.09 -5.78
N THR A 184 7.54 7.03 -6.63
CA THR A 184 8.73 7.87 -6.43
C THR A 184 8.63 8.71 -5.16
N GLU A 185 7.45 9.21 -4.81
CA GLU A 185 7.23 10.06 -3.64
C GLU A 185 6.78 9.26 -2.41
N THR A 186 5.90 8.27 -2.62
CA THR A 186 5.28 7.53 -1.52
C THR A 186 6.13 6.39 -1.00
N HIS A 187 6.88 5.71 -1.89
CA HIS A 187 7.73 4.56 -1.58
C HIS A 187 9.10 4.65 -2.30
N PRO A 188 9.95 5.65 -1.97
CA PRO A 188 11.13 5.98 -2.77
C PRO A 188 12.12 4.82 -2.91
N VAL A 189 12.25 3.96 -1.90
CA VAL A 189 13.16 2.79 -1.97
C VAL A 189 12.64 1.77 -2.98
N ILE A 190 11.33 1.46 -2.99
CA ILE A 190 10.72 0.63 -4.04
C ILE A 190 10.94 1.25 -5.41
N SER A 191 10.69 2.55 -5.55
CA SER A 191 10.95 3.28 -6.79
C SER A 191 12.39 3.10 -7.30
N ASN A 192 13.38 3.06 -6.40
CA ASN A 192 14.77 2.84 -6.78
C ASN A 192 15.02 1.44 -7.36
N PHE A 193 14.43 0.40 -6.79
CA PHE A 193 14.49 -0.95 -7.36
C PHE A 193 13.88 -1.00 -8.77
N LEU A 194 12.69 -0.42 -8.95
CA LEU A 194 12.01 -0.37 -10.25
C LEU A 194 12.81 0.44 -11.28
N LYS A 195 13.39 1.58 -10.88
CA LYS A 195 14.27 2.38 -11.77
C LYS A 195 15.54 1.64 -12.17
N ARG A 196 16.13 0.85 -11.27
CA ARG A 196 17.27 -0.01 -11.60
C ARG A 196 16.87 -1.11 -12.60
N ALA A 197 15.71 -1.75 -12.41
CA ALA A 197 15.20 -2.72 -13.37
C ALA A 197 15.14 -2.13 -14.79
N VAL A 198 14.64 -0.90 -14.94
CA VAL A 198 14.61 -0.21 -16.26
C VAL A 198 15.99 0.15 -16.75
N ARG A 199 16.78 0.86 -15.94
CA ARG A 199 18.04 1.48 -16.41
C ARG A 199 19.18 0.51 -16.54
N GLN A 200 19.28 -0.48 -15.67
CA GLN A 200 20.41 -1.40 -15.60
C GLN A 200 20.11 -2.75 -16.25
N ASN A 201 18.85 -3.21 -16.14
CA ASN A 201 18.46 -4.54 -16.60
C ASN A 201 17.56 -4.52 -17.85
N GLY A 202 17.24 -3.33 -18.38
CA GLY A 202 16.48 -3.17 -19.62
C GLY A 202 14.98 -3.53 -19.52
N ALA A 203 14.45 -3.62 -18.30
CA ALA A 203 13.02 -3.89 -18.08
C ALA A 203 12.12 -2.82 -18.72
N LYS A 204 10.95 -3.26 -19.20
CA LYS A 204 9.95 -2.38 -19.79
C LYS A 204 8.93 -1.94 -18.75
N LEU A 205 8.68 -0.64 -18.69
CA LEU A 205 7.72 -0.06 -17.76
C LEU A 205 6.48 0.45 -18.48
N ILE A 206 5.33 -0.01 -18.03
CA ILE A 206 4.02 0.53 -18.40
C ILE A 206 3.52 1.35 -17.21
N VAL A 207 3.24 2.63 -17.40
CA VAL A 207 2.59 3.46 -16.39
C VAL A 207 1.14 3.70 -16.77
N VAL A 208 0.22 3.43 -15.85
CA VAL A 208 -1.22 3.71 -16.02
C VAL A 208 -1.62 4.69 -14.92
N ASP A 209 -1.62 5.97 -15.24
CA ASP A 209 -1.88 7.05 -14.27
C ASP A 209 -2.36 8.31 -15.01
N PRO A 210 -3.41 8.99 -14.53
CA PRO A 210 -3.90 10.24 -15.14
C PRO A 210 -2.90 11.39 -14.99
N ARG A 211 -1.99 11.31 -14.02
CA ARG A 211 -0.98 12.32 -13.73
C ARG A 211 0.38 11.92 -14.29
N GLN A 212 1.13 12.91 -14.73
CA GLN A 212 2.57 12.75 -14.95
C GLN A 212 3.26 12.62 -13.59
N ILE A 213 3.69 11.41 -13.26
CA ILE A 213 4.41 11.08 -12.02
C ILE A 213 5.88 10.78 -12.33
N GLY A 214 6.75 10.78 -11.31
CA GLY A 214 8.18 10.56 -11.53
C GLY A 214 8.56 9.20 -12.14
N MET A 215 7.63 8.25 -12.21
CA MET A 215 7.84 6.99 -12.92
C MET A 215 7.59 7.12 -14.44
N THR A 216 6.83 8.12 -14.90
CA THR A 216 6.59 8.35 -16.33
C THR A 216 7.85 8.67 -17.11
N ASP A 217 8.86 9.26 -16.47
CA ASP A 217 10.16 9.55 -17.09
C ASP A 217 10.98 8.28 -17.45
N PHE A 218 10.55 7.14 -16.91
CA PHE A 218 11.14 5.82 -17.15
C PHE A 218 10.22 4.91 -17.97
N ALA A 219 9.01 5.36 -18.26
CA ALA A 219 8.00 4.56 -18.93
C ALA A 219 8.38 4.23 -20.38
N THR A 220 8.21 2.97 -20.78
CA THR A 220 8.17 2.55 -22.16
C THR A 220 6.85 3.00 -22.80
N ILE A 221 5.76 2.85 -22.04
CA ILE A 221 4.41 3.24 -22.45
C ILE A 221 3.75 3.95 -21.24
N TRP A 222 3.12 5.09 -21.49
CA TRP A 222 2.26 5.77 -20.53
C TRP A 222 0.84 5.84 -21.03
N LEU A 223 -0.06 5.13 -20.36
CA LEU A 223 -1.50 5.15 -20.59
C LEU A 223 -2.11 6.19 -19.64
N ARG A 224 -2.47 7.35 -20.16
CA ARG A 224 -3.03 8.47 -19.42
C ARG A 224 -4.57 8.41 -19.46
N GLN A 225 -5.13 7.57 -18.62
CA GLN A 225 -6.58 7.37 -18.56
C GLN A 225 -7.31 8.50 -17.82
N ASN A 226 -8.59 8.67 -18.12
CA ASN A 226 -9.49 9.48 -17.32
C ASN A 226 -9.62 8.87 -15.90
N PRO A 227 -9.68 9.68 -14.82
CA PRO A 227 -9.89 9.17 -13.47
C PRO A 227 -11.13 8.28 -13.36
N GLY A 228 -11.01 7.14 -12.69
CA GLY A 228 -12.12 6.20 -12.45
C GLY A 228 -12.41 5.23 -13.61
N THR A 229 -11.56 5.16 -14.63
CA THR A 229 -11.73 4.28 -15.79
C THR A 229 -10.69 3.14 -15.86
N ASP A 230 -10.04 2.83 -14.75
CA ASP A 230 -8.98 1.84 -14.68
C ASP A 230 -9.44 0.45 -15.13
N VAL A 231 -10.63 0.01 -14.71
CA VAL A 231 -11.23 -1.28 -15.13
C VAL A 231 -11.27 -1.38 -16.67
N ALA A 232 -11.69 -0.31 -17.35
CA ALA A 232 -11.82 -0.32 -18.82
C ALA A 232 -10.45 -0.49 -19.51
N VAL A 233 -9.40 0.16 -19.01
CA VAL A 233 -8.03 -0.02 -19.54
C VAL A 233 -7.60 -1.49 -19.42
N PHE A 234 -7.72 -2.08 -18.25
CA PHE A 234 -7.21 -3.44 -18.00
C PHE A 234 -8.09 -4.53 -18.63
N GLN A 235 -9.41 -4.33 -18.70
CA GLN A 235 -10.29 -5.22 -19.46
C GLN A 235 -9.96 -5.22 -20.96
N ALA A 236 -9.70 -4.05 -21.53
CA ALA A 236 -9.30 -3.95 -22.93
C ALA A 236 -7.91 -4.58 -23.17
N MET A 237 -6.97 -4.44 -22.24
CA MET A 237 -5.70 -5.20 -22.32
C MET A 237 -5.96 -6.71 -22.29
N ALA A 238 -6.83 -7.20 -21.41
CA ALA A 238 -7.20 -8.61 -21.31
C ALA A 238 -7.90 -9.09 -22.60
N HIS A 239 -8.81 -8.28 -23.17
CA HIS A 239 -9.43 -8.57 -24.47
C HIS A 239 -8.39 -8.79 -25.57
N VAL A 240 -7.39 -7.91 -25.68
CA VAL A 240 -6.29 -8.06 -26.67
C VAL A 240 -5.54 -9.37 -26.45
N ILE A 241 -5.20 -9.68 -25.19
CA ILE A 241 -4.48 -10.91 -24.83
C ILE A 241 -5.26 -12.15 -25.25
N VAL A 242 -6.58 -12.17 -25.05
CA VAL A 242 -7.46 -13.25 -25.49
C VAL A 242 -7.51 -13.36 -27.00
N LYS A 243 -7.81 -12.24 -27.68
CA LYS A 243 -7.98 -12.24 -29.15
C LYS A 243 -6.70 -12.60 -29.91
N GLU A 244 -5.54 -12.27 -29.35
CA GLU A 244 -4.24 -12.59 -29.95
C GLU A 244 -3.65 -13.92 -29.44
N GLY A 245 -4.35 -14.64 -28.54
CA GLY A 245 -3.88 -15.92 -27.99
C GLY A 245 -2.59 -15.82 -27.18
N LEU A 246 -2.39 -14.69 -26.47
CA LEU A 246 -1.18 -14.41 -25.69
C LEU A 246 -1.26 -14.88 -24.23
N PHE A 247 -2.34 -15.52 -23.85
CA PHE A 247 -2.53 -16.06 -22.50
C PHE A 247 -1.76 -17.38 -22.28
N ASN A 248 -1.51 -17.73 -21.03
CA ASN A 248 -0.81 -18.97 -20.67
C ASN A 248 -1.82 -20.11 -20.42
N ASP A 249 -2.15 -20.86 -21.45
CA ASP A 249 -3.14 -21.94 -21.42
C ASP A 249 -2.81 -23.03 -20.39
N GLU A 250 -1.55 -23.41 -20.24
CA GLU A 250 -1.12 -24.41 -19.26
C GLU A 250 -1.37 -23.95 -17.83
N PHE A 251 -0.98 -22.70 -17.50
CA PHE A 251 -1.20 -22.12 -16.19
C PHE A 251 -2.70 -22.01 -15.87
N ILE A 252 -3.49 -21.54 -16.84
CA ILE A 252 -4.93 -21.38 -16.69
C ILE A 252 -5.58 -22.71 -16.35
N ARG A 253 -5.32 -23.75 -17.12
CA ARG A 253 -5.91 -25.08 -16.88
C ARG A 253 -5.53 -25.72 -15.56
N GLN A 254 -4.32 -25.45 -15.06
CA GLN A 254 -3.81 -26.07 -13.83
C GLN A 254 -4.09 -25.27 -12.58
N ARG A 255 -4.30 -23.94 -12.67
CA ARG A 255 -4.22 -23.04 -11.54
C ARG A 255 -5.37 -22.04 -11.41
N THR A 256 -6.30 -22.03 -12.36
CA THR A 256 -7.44 -21.10 -12.33
C THR A 256 -8.75 -21.81 -12.62
N GLU A 257 -9.84 -21.14 -12.31
CA GLU A 257 -11.22 -21.52 -12.67
C GLU A 257 -11.95 -20.33 -13.29
N GLY A 258 -13.10 -20.54 -13.93
CA GLY A 258 -13.94 -19.48 -14.48
C GLY A 258 -13.36 -18.73 -15.69
N PHE A 259 -12.32 -19.27 -16.35
CA PHE A 259 -11.67 -18.55 -17.45
C PHE A 259 -12.60 -18.36 -18.66
N GLN A 260 -13.49 -19.33 -18.95
CA GLN A 260 -14.43 -19.22 -20.06
C GLN A 260 -15.43 -18.07 -19.83
N ASP A 261 -16.01 -17.99 -18.63
CA ASP A 261 -16.95 -16.92 -18.27
C ASP A 261 -16.26 -15.56 -18.32
N TYR A 262 -14.97 -15.52 -17.92
CA TYR A 262 -14.17 -14.30 -18.00
C TYR A 262 -13.95 -13.86 -19.47
N ILE A 263 -13.62 -14.77 -20.38
CA ILE A 263 -13.50 -14.46 -21.81
C ILE A 263 -14.80 -13.85 -22.37
N GLU A 264 -15.93 -14.46 -22.05
CA GLU A 264 -17.25 -13.98 -22.48
C GLU A 264 -17.53 -12.56 -21.97
N SER A 265 -17.15 -12.26 -20.73
CA SER A 265 -17.30 -10.92 -20.17
C SER A 265 -16.44 -9.84 -20.85
N LEU A 266 -15.38 -10.26 -21.54
CA LEU A 266 -14.46 -9.36 -22.25
C LEU A 266 -14.87 -9.04 -23.70
N GLU A 267 -15.89 -9.68 -24.26
CA GLU A 267 -16.22 -9.52 -25.68
C GLU A 267 -16.45 -8.07 -26.11
N SER A 268 -17.13 -7.28 -25.28
CA SER A 268 -17.41 -5.87 -25.54
C SER A 268 -16.29 -4.92 -25.13
N ALA A 269 -15.30 -5.41 -24.38
CA ALA A 269 -14.21 -4.59 -23.84
C ALA A 269 -13.08 -4.37 -24.86
N THR A 270 -13.43 -3.96 -26.09
CA THR A 270 -12.45 -3.72 -27.15
C THR A 270 -11.57 -2.49 -26.84
N PRO A 271 -10.35 -2.41 -27.39
CA PRO A 271 -9.52 -1.22 -27.24
C PRO A 271 -10.19 0.05 -27.75
N GLU A 272 -11.01 -0.03 -28.83
CA GLU A 272 -11.76 1.10 -29.38
C GLU A 272 -12.85 1.58 -28.41
N TRP A 273 -13.58 0.66 -27.79
CA TRP A 273 -14.51 1.00 -26.73
C TRP A 273 -13.79 1.66 -25.55
N ALA A 274 -12.68 1.07 -25.12
CA ALA A 274 -11.90 1.62 -24.02
C ALA A 274 -11.35 3.02 -24.33
N GLU A 275 -10.94 3.29 -25.55
CA GLU A 275 -10.53 4.63 -25.99
C GLU A 275 -11.63 5.66 -25.77
N THR A 276 -12.89 5.34 -26.10
CA THR A 276 -14.02 6.25 -25.90
C THR A 276 -14.29 6.53 -24.41
N VAL A 277 -14.03 5.57 -23.53
CA VAL A 277 -14.27 5.69 -22.09
C VAL A 277 -13.10 6.35 -21.37
N THR A 278 -11.89 5.93 -21.71
CA THR A 278 -10.67 6.27 -20.95
C THR A 278 -9.90 7.44 -21.52
N GLY A 279 -10.10 7.77 -22.81
CA GLY A 279 -9.28 8.70 -23.55
C GLY A 279 -7.89 8.18 -23.93
N VAL A 280 -7.58 6.92 -23.63
CA VAL A 280 -6.30 6.28 -24.02
C VAL A 280 -6.42 5.73 -25.44
N PRO A 281 -5.50 6.06 -26.36
CA PRO A 281 -5.54 5.53 -27.73
C PRO A 281 -5.56 4.01 -27.76
N ALA A 282 -6.45 3.42 -28.54
CA ALA A 282 -6.63 1.96 -28.68
C ALA A 282 -5.33 1.24 -29.00
N GLU A 283 -4.47 1.80 -29.86
CA GLU A 283 -3.19 1.17 -30.19
C GLU A 283 -2.20 1.16 -29.01
N SER A 284 -2.22 2.19 -28.18
CA SER A 284 -1.39 2.20 -26.95
C SER A 284 -1.83 1.12 -25.97
N ILE A 285 -3.13 0.83 -25.88
CA ILE A 285 -3.67 -0.28 -25.06
C ILE A 285 -3.18 -1.63 -25.63
N ARG A 286 -3.23 -1.80 -26.96
CA ARG A 286 -2.72 -3.03 -27.63
C ARG A 286 -1.23 -3.23 -27.38
N GLU A 287 -0.45 -2.20 -27.54
CA GLU A 287 0.99 -2.23 -27.29
C GLU A 287 1.31 -2.63 -25.85
N ALA A 288 0.63 -2.02 -24.88
CA ALA A 288 0.80 -2.35 -23.47
C ALA A 288 0.41 -3.80 -23.15
N ALA A 289 -0.72 -4.27 -23.70
CA ALA A 289 -1.18 -5.64 -23.54
C ALA A 289 -0.16 -6.66 -24.07
N ARG A 290 0.33 -6.46 -25.30
CA ARG A 290 1.36 -7.31 -25.93
C ARG A 290 2.67 -7.30 -25.14
N LEU A 291 3.09 -6.12 -24.67
CA LEU A 291 4.32 -5.95 -23.90
C LEU A 291 4.26 -6.71 -22.57
N TYR A 292 3.13 -6.62 -21.87
CA TYR A 292 2.91 -7.31 -20.62
C TYR A 292 2.82 -8.82 -20.79
N ALA A 293 2.00 -9.29 -21.74
CA ALA A 293 1.72 -10.71 -21.92
C ALA A 293 2.93 -11.50 -22.45
N LYS A 294 3.76 -10.91 -23.32
CA LYS A 294 4.95 -11.57 -23.88
C LYS A 294 6.16 -11.61 -22.95
N ALA A 295 6.09 -10.93 -21.80
CA ALA A 295 7.18 -10.96 -20.84
C ALA A 295 7.33 -12.34 -20.20
N LYS A 296 8.56 -12.76 -19.90
CA LYS A 296 8.82 -13.98 -19.13
C LYS A 296 8.53 -13.78 -17.65
N ARG A 297 8.82 -12.58 -17.15
CA ARG A 297 8.62 -12.17 -15.75
C ARG A 297 7.99 -10.78 -15.74
N ALA A 298 6.70 -10.74 -15.41
CA ALA A 298 5.99 -9.48 -15.29
C ALA A 298 5.29 -9.35 -13.94
N ALA A 299 5.24 -8.12 -13.43
CA ALA A 299 4.57 -7.79 -12.18
C ALA A 299 3.70 -6.55 -12.32
N ILE A 300 2.73 -6.42 -11.43
CA ILE A 300 1.88 -5.22 -11.30
C ILE A 300 2.10 -4.62 -9.92
N TYR A 301 2.33 -3.31 -9.88
CA TYR A 301 2.47 -2.51 -8.67
C TYR A 301 1.41 -1.43 -8.65
N TRP A 302 0.62 -1.37 -7.58
CA TRP A 302 -0.40 -0.34 -7.45
C TRP A 302 -0.41 0.31 -6.08
N GLY A 303 -1.14 1.40 -5.99
CA GLY A 303 -1.36 2.15 -4.76
C GLY A 303 -2.83 2.51 -4.55
N MET A 304 -3.04 3.53 -3.75
CA MET A 304 -4.37 4.01 -3.38
C MET A 304 -5.20 4.52 -4.57
N GLY A 305 -4.58 4.91 -5.68
CA GLY A 305 -5.30 5.30 -6.90
C GLY A 305 -6.18 4.18 -7.47
N ILE A 306 -5.79 2.92 -7.24
CA ILE A 306 -6.59 1.74 -7.60
C ILE A 306 -7.62 1.44 -6.50
N SER A 307 -7.19 1.39 -5.24
CA SER A 307 -8.00 0.85 -4.14
C SER A 307 -8.96 1.86 -3.52
N GLN A 308 -8.62 3.15 -3.47
CA GLN A 308 -9.50 4.22 -2.96
C GLN A 308 -10.49 4.72 -4.02
N SER A 309 -11.18 3.79 -4.64
CA SER A 309 -12.22 4.01 -5.63
C SER A 309 -13.51 3.32 -5.20
N THR A 310 -14.65 3.79 -5.66
CA THR A 310 -15.93 3.08 -5.53
C THR A 310 -15.88 1.69 -6.18
N HIS A 311 -14.99 1.49 -7.14
CA HIS A 311 -14.70 0.24 -7.84
C HIS A 311 -13.36 -0.39 -7.43
N GLY A 312 -12.86 -0.10 -6.23
CA GLY A 312 -11.52 -0.55 -5.80
C GLY A 312 -11.34 -2.07 -5.79
N THR A 313 -12.38 -2.82 -5.46
CA THR A 313 -12.38 -4.29 -5.54
C THR A 313 -12.34 -4.76 -6.99
N ASP A 314 -13.17 -4.20 -7.87
CA ASP A 314 -13.20 -4.55 -9.30
C ASP A 314 -11.90 -4.20 -9.99
N ASN A 315 -11.30 -3.04 -9.69
CA ASN A 315 -9.96 -2.67 -10.15
C ASN A 315 -8.94 -3.76 -9.78
N THR A 316 -8.94 -4.21 -8.53
CA THR A 316 -8.00 -5.24 -8.06
C THR A 316 -8.25 -6.59 -8.71
N LEU A 317 -9.51 -7.01 -8.84
CA LEU A 317 -9.88 -8.24 -9.54
C LEU A 317 -9.42 -8.22 -11.00
N THR A 318 -9.60 -7.09 -11.69
CA THR A 318 -9.19 -6.93 -13.08
C THR A 318 -7.66 -7.03 -13.24
N LEU A 319 -6.89 -6.42 -12.34
CA LEU A 319 -5.42 -6.56 -12.31
C LEU A 319 -4.99 -8.01 -12.01
N THR A 320 -5.69 -8.66 -11.09
CA THR A 320 -5.40 -10.04 -10.70
C THR A 320 -5.69 -11.00 -11.86
N ASN A 321 -6.83 -10.84 -12.53
CA ASN A 321 -7.18 -11.64 -13.71
C ASN A 321 -6.17 -11.45 -14.84
N LEU A 322 -5.70 -10.23 -15.07
CA LEU A 322 -4.65 -9.95 -16.08
C LEU A 322 -3.34 -10.72 -15.76
N ALA A 323 -2.94 -10.76 -14.50
CA ALA A 323 -1.75 -11.50 -14.08
C ALA A 323 -1.93 -13.01 -14.15
N LEU A 324 -3.10 -13.52 -13.73
CA LEU A 324 -3.42 -14.95 -13.76
C LEU A 324 -3.49 -15.49 -15.18
N MET A 325 -4.17 -14.79 -16.10
CA MET A 325 -4.27 -15.26 -17.49
C MET A 325 -2.92 -15.33 -18.21
N CYS A 326 -1.95 -14.51 -17.80
CA CYS A 326 -0.58 -14.55 -18.35
C CYS A 326 0.35 -15.49 -17.56
N GLY A 327 -0.11 -16.08 -16.44
CA GLY A 327 0.73 -16.92 -15.58
C GLY A 327 1.84 -16.14 -14.86
N HIS A 328 1.61 -14.86 -14.56
CA HIS A 328 2.55 -13.98 -13.86
C HIS A 328 2.32 -13.95 -12.35
N VAL A 329 2.04 -15.11 -11.77
CA VAL A 329 1.85 -15.33 -10.33
C VAL A 329 2.59 -16.60 -9.91
N GLY A 330 3.14 -16.60 -8.68
CA GLY A 330 3.76 -17.80 -8.10
C GLY A 330 5.17 -18.14 -8.57
N LYS A 331 5.86 -17.21 -9.20
CA LYS A 331 7.28 -17.36 -9.60
C LYS A 331 8.07 -16.10 -9.25
N ALA A 332 9.38 -16.28 -9.08
CA ALA A 332 10.29 -15.17 -8.78
C ALA A 332 10.27 -14.11 -9.90
N GLY A 333 10.25 -12.84 -9.53
CA GLY A 333 10.21 -11.73 -10.47
C GLY A 333 8.88 -11.57 -11.22
N THR A 334 7.76 -12.04 -10.64
CA THR A 334 6.40 -11.82 -11.16
C THR A 334 5.53 -11.25 -10.06
N GLY A 335 4.23 -11.15 -10.25
CA GLY A 335 3.27 -11.02 -9.17
C GLY A 335 2.47 -9.73 -9.10
N LEU A 336 1.72 -9.66 -8.02
CA LEU A 336 0.73 -8.64 -7.67
C LEU A 336 1.17 -7.95 -6.37
N ASN A 337 1.45 -6.64 -6.44
CA ASN A 337 2.13 -5.93 -5.35
C ASN A 337 1.53 -4.54 -5.10
#